data_2f5123dc77be43fee35a154cbe985484
#
_entry.id   2f5123dc77be43fee35a154cbe985484
#
_cell.length_a   1.000
_cell.length_b   1.000
_cell.length_c   1.000
_cell.angle_alpha   90.00
_cell.angle_beta   90.00
_cell.angle_gamma   90.00
#
_symmetry.space_group_name_H-M   'P 1'
#
loop_
_entity.id
_entity.type
_entity.pdbx_description
1 polymer ?
#
loop_
_entity_poly.entity_id
_entity_poly.type
_entity_poly.pdbx_seq_one_letter_code
_entity_poly.pdbx_strand_id
1 'polypeptide(L)'
;MKPFVRHIIHALLAVLFCTGIGFIVYNVRTQRKLVTVNGLKVEFADSLKFVSENDIKGFLASNYGAYIGQRLDSIKLRIIETMLESRSAVLESQAWTTEDGILHVRITQRAPEIRFDNGSEGYYIADDGYVFPLHKSYTADVLSVHGNIPSMPTSSYKGLAPTSEQRSWFSQMLEFKRVAYSKKGPAKKIDSLWVDNSGDLRLRVANEEEIFVFGAPEQLEDKFAKIDKYFAYIKPLK
;
A
#
# COMPACT_ATOMS: atom_id res chain seq x y z
N MET A 1 -39.76 -35.83 -35.21
CA MET A 1 -38.37 -36.34 -35.18
C MET A 1 -38.25 -37.33 -34.01
N LYS A 2 -37.75 -38.55 -34.25
CA LYS A 2 -37.56 -39.55 -33.18
C LYS A 2 -36.59 -38.98 -32.12
N PRO A 3 -36.83 -39.17 -30.81
CA PRO A 3 -35.98 -38.59 -29.75
C PRO A 3 -34.47 -38.91 -29.93
N PHE A 4 -34.17 -40.07 -30.45
CA PHE A 4 -32.80 -40.52 -30.78
C PHE A 4 -32.09 -39.61 -31.78
N VAL A 5 -32.75 -39.13 -32.83
CA VAL A 5 -32.17 -38.21 -33.83
C VAL A 5 -31.84 -36.86 -33.20
N ARG A 6 -32.65 -36.39 -32.24
CA ARG A 6 -32.40 -35.14 -31.52
C ARG A 6 -31.14 -35.21 -30.65
N HIS A 7 -30.90 -36.34 -29.99
CA HIS A 7 -29.66 -36.53 -29.20
C HIS A 7 -28.40 -36.59 -30.07
N ILE A 8 -28.47 -37.19 -31.24
CA ILE A 8 -27.35 -37.21 -32.19
C ILE A 8 -27.04 -35.79 -32.67
N ILE A 9 -28.05 -35.01 -33.01
CA ILE A 9 -27.86 -33.62 -33.45
C ILE A 9 -27.20 -32.78 -32.33
N HIS A 10 -27.66 -32.90 -31.09
CA HIS A 10 -27.04 -32.20 -29.97
C HIS A 10 -25.60 -32.64 -29.72
N ALA A 11 -25.31 -33.94 -29.83
CA ALA A 11 -23.92 -34.42 -29.71
C ALA A 11 -23.01 -33.88 -30.81
N LEU A 12 -23.47 -33.84 -32.05
CA LEU A 12 -22.73 -33.26 -33.17
C LEU A 12 -22.49 -31.74 -32.98
N LEU A 13 -23.49 -30.99 -32.52
CA LEU A 13 -23.34 -29.58 -32.22
C LEU A 13 -22.37 -29.34 -31.07
N ALA A 14 -22.38 -30.16 -30.04
CA ALA A 14 -21.42 -30.08 -28.93
C ALA A 14 -19.98 -30.33 -29.41
N VAL A 15 -19.76 -31.35 -30.25
CA VAL A 15 -18.44 -31.64 -30.85
C VAL A 15 -17.96 -30.47 -31.72
N LEU A 16 -18.85 -29.94 -32.58
CA LEU A 16 -18.54 -28.80 -33.41
C LEU A 16 -18.17 -27.55 -32.56
N PHE A 17 -18.88 -27.29 -31.48
CA PHE A 17 -18.61 -26.20 -30.55
C PHE A 17 -17.25 -26.39 -29.86
N CYS A 18 -16.97 -27.58 -29.32
CA CYS A 18 -15.70 -27.90 -28.68
C CYS A 18 -14.51 -27.79 -29.66
N THR A 19 -14.65 -28.25 -30.91
CA THR A 19 -13.60 -28.13 -31.94
C THR A 19 -13.38 -26.65 -32.33
N GLY A 20 -14.46 -25.86 -32.42
CA GLY A 20 -14.39 -24.41 -32.67
C GLY A 20 -13.62 -23.69 -31.57
N ILE A 21 -13.93 -23.97 -30.31
CA ILE A 21 -13.19 -23.40 -29.16
C ILE A 21 -11.71 -23.85 -29.19
N GLY A 22 -11.46 -25.15 -29.43
CA GLY A 22 -10.09 -25.67 -29.54
C GLY A 22 -9.28 -24.98 -30.63
N PHE A 23 -9.89 -24.73 -31.79
CA PHE A 23 -9.25 -24.00 -32.87
C PHE A 23 -8.94 -22.53 -32.54
N ILE A 24 -9.88 -21.83 -31.88
CA ILE A 24 -9.66 -20.45 -31.44
C ILE A 24 -8.50 -20.39 -30.43
N VAL A 25 -8.52 -21.26 -29.41
CA VAL A 25 -7.45 -21.33 -28.41
C VAL A 25 -6.09 -21.64 -29.06
N TYR A 26 -6.05 -22.56 -30.02
CA TYR A 26 -4.82 -22.88 -30.75
C TYR A 26 -4.28 -21.69 -31.54
N ASN A 27 -5.12 -20.97 -32.28
CA ASN A 27 -4.71 -19.78 -33.04
C ASN A 27 -4.22 -18.66 -32.12
N VAL A 28 -4.93 -18.36 -31.04
CA VAL A 28 -4.50 -17.34 -30.07
C VAL A 28 -3.14 -17.67 -29.47
N ARG A 29 -2.92 -18.93 -29.08
CA ARG A 29 -1.61 -19.37 -28.56
C ARG A 29 -0.50 -19.27 -29.59
N THR A 30 -0.78 -19.56 -30.85
CA THR A 30 0.21 -19.51 -31.95
C THR A 30 0.58 -18.06 -32.25
N GLN A 31 -0.39 -17.15 -32.31
CA GLN A 31 -0.13 -15.72 -32.53
C GLN A 31 0.71 -15.11 -31.39
N ARG A 32 0.40 -15.42 -30.12
CA ARG A 32 1.21 -14.96 -28.97
C ARG A 32 2.67 -15.39 -29.01
N LYS A 33 2.98 -16.50 -29.65
CA LYS A 33 4.37 -16.97 -29.83
C LYS A 33 5.18 -16.14 -30.83
N LEU A 34 4.53 -15.38 -31.68
CA LEU A 34 5.19 -14.57 -32.71
C LEU A 34 5.42 -13.13 -32.24
N VAL A 35 4.66 -12.66 -31.26
CA VAL A 35 4.76 -11.29 -30.74
C VAL A 35 5.83 -11.20 -29.66
N THR A 36 6.66 -10.17 -29.76
CA THR A 36 7.68 -9.84 -28.75
C THR A 36 7.29 -8.59 -27.99
N VAL A 37 7.79 -8.47 -26.75
CA VAL A 37 7.63 -7.27 -25.95
C VAL A 37 8.36 -6.10 -26.58
N ASN A 38 7.64 -5.04 -26.91
CA ASN A 38 8.16 -3.82 -27.53
C ASN A 38 8.07 -2.59 -26.62
N GLY A 39 7.32 -2.70 -25.48
CA GLY A 39 7.15 -1.61 -24.54
C GLY A 39 6.73 -2.07 -23.13
N LEU A 40 6.91 -1.16 -22.18
CA LEU A 40 6.42 -1.30 -20.80
C LEU A 40 5.52 -0.12 -20.48
N LYS A 41 4.32 -0.40 -20.00
CA LYS A 41 3.38 0.59 -19.46
C LYS A 41 3.20 0.35 -17.97
N VAL A 42 3.48 1.38 -17.16
CA VAL A 42 3.30 1.34 -15.71
C VAL A 42 2.08 2.18 -15.35
N GLU A 43 1.20 1.60 -14.54
CA GLU A 43 -0.01 2.25 -14.02
C GLU A 43 0.02 2.21 -12.50
N PHE A 44 -0.40 3.30 -11.84
CA PHE A 44 -0.54 3.37 -10.40
C PHE A 44 -2.03 3.36 -10.03
N ALA A 45 -2.40 2.51 -9.09
CA ALA A 45 -3.78 2.39 -8.59
C ALA A 45 -4.16 3.51 -7.61
N ASP A 46 -3.16 4.24 -7.12
CA ASP A 46 -3.28 5.29 -6.10
C ASP A 46 -2.56 6.58 -6.53
N SER A 47 -2.63 7.61 -5.71
CA SER A 47 -1.98 8.92 -5.95
C SER A 47 -0.68 9.13 -5.15
N LEU A 48 -0.21 8.11 -4.44
CA LEU A 48 1.04 8.16 -3.68
C LEU A 48 2.24 8.28 -4.63
N LYS A 49 3.35 8.80 -4.13
CA LYS A 49 4.55 9.09 -4.94
C LYS A 49 5.82 8.45 -4.36
N PHE A 50 5.66 7.33 -3.64
CA PHE A 50 6.82 6.57 -3.14
C PHE A 50 7.61 5.90 -4.25
N VAL A 51 6.94 5.57 -5.35
CA VAL A 51 7.54 4.91 -6.50
C VAL A 51 7.11 5.64 -7.76
N SER A 52 8.05 5.90 -8.65
CA SER A 52 7.79 6.48 -9.98
C SER A 52 7.85 5.43 -11.09
N GLU A 53 7.34 5.77 -12.26
CA GLU A 53 7.44 4.92 -13.45
C GLU A 53 8.91 4.62 -13.80
N ASN A 54 9.80 5.62 -13.68
CA ASN A 54 11.21 5.45 -13.94
C ASN A 54 11.88 4.51 -12.94
N ASP A 55 11.47 4.56 -11.66
CA ASP A 55 11.96 3.62 -10.63
C ASP A 55 11.57 2.18 -10.95
N ILE A 56 10.35 1.95 -11.45
CA ILE A 56 9.88 0.63 -11.86
C ILE A 56 10.65 0.13 -13.10
N LYS A 57 10.78 0.98 -14.10
CA LYS A 57 11.54 0.65 -15.32
C LYS A 57 12.99 0.29 -15.00
N GLY A 58 13.68 1.13 -14.22
CA GLY A 58 15.06 0.89 -13.81
C GLY A 58 15.21 -0.36 -12.95
N PHE A 59 14.28 -0.58 -12.02
CA PHE A 59 14.29 -1.76 -11.16
C PHE A 59 14.12 -3.06 -11.95
N LEU A 60 13.17 -3.10 -12.90
CA LEU A 60 12.97 -4.27 -13.78
C LEU A 60 14.17 -4.51 -14.69
N ALA A 61 14.72 -3.47 -15.31
CA ALA A 61 15.91 -3.60 -16.13
C ALA A 61 17.11 -4.18 -15.37
N SER A 62 17.28 -3.80 -14.10
CA SER A 62 18.42 -4.24 -13.28
C SER A 62 18.22 -5.63 -12.67
N ASN A 63 16.99 -6.04 -12.35
CA ASN A 63 16.73 -7.25 -11.55
C ASN A 63 16.08 -8.38 -12.36
N TYR A 64 15.17 -8.06 -13.29
CA TYR A 64 14.58 -9.05 -14.18
C TYR A 64 15.43 -9.26 -15.42
N GLY A 65 16.10 -8.21 -15.89
CA GLY A 65 16.90 -8.19 -17.11
C GLY A 65 16.15 -7.69 -18.33
N ALA A 66 16.68 -8.01 -19.52
CA ALA A 66 16.12 -7.56 -20.77
C ALA A 66 14.78 -8.24 -21.06
N TYR A 67 13.68 -7.56 -20.85
CA TYR A 67 12.32 -8.02 -21.22
C TYR A 67 11.91 -7.54 -22.62
N ILE A 68 12.43 -6.41 -23.08
CA ILE A 68 12.20 -5.92 -24.45
C ILE A 68 12.80 -6.91 -25.45
N GLY A 69 12.02 -7.26 -26.48
CA GLY A 69 12.40 -8.24 -27.50
C GLY A 69 12.16 -9.70 -27.09
N GLN A 70 11.85 -9.98 -25.81
CA GLN A 70 11.44 -11.33 -25.42
C GLN A 70 10.04 -11.65 -25.95
N ARG A 71 9.79 -12.92 -26.25
CA ARG A 71 8.46 -13.39 -26.65
C ARG A 71 7.46 -13.27 -25.49
N LEU A 72 6.21 -12.90 -25.79
CA LEU A 72 5.18 -12.74 -24.75
C LEU A 72 4.98 -14.00 -23.89
N ASP A 73 5.06 -15.18 -24.50
CA ASP A 73 4.88 -16.45 -23.79
C ASP A 73 6.07 -16.86 -22.90
N SER A 74 7.23 -16.20 -23.06
CA SER A 74 8.43 -16.43 -22.25
C SER A 74 8.55 -15.47 -21.05
N ILE A 75 7.76 -14.40 -21.01
CA ILE A 75 7.77 -13.45 -19.89
C ILE A 75 7.18 -14.11 -18.64
N LYS A 76 8.00 -14.13 -17.59
CA LYS A 76 7.61 -14.72 -16.30
C LYS A 76 6.91 -13.67 -15.44
N LEU A 77 5.65 -13.38 -15.75
CA LEU A 77 4.85 -12.32 -15.11
C LEU A 77 4.85 -12.44 -13.58
N ARG A 78 4.66 -13.64 -13.04
CA ARG A 78 4.70 -13.89 -11.59
C ARG A 78 6.02 -13.51 -10.94
N ILE A 79 7.15 -13.70 -11.63
CA ILE A 79 8.45 -13.28 -11.13
C ILE A 79 8.54 -11.76 -11.07
N ILE A 80 8.04 -11.07 -12.11
CA ILE A 80 7.98 -9.60 -12.14
C ILE A 80 7.17 -9.08 -10.96
N GLU A 81 5.97 -9.62 -10.72
CA GLU A 81 5.11 -9.26 -9.59
C GLU A 81 5.84 -9.44 -8.25
N THR A 82 6.34 -10.65 -7.98
CA THR A 82 7.06 -10.93 -6.72
C THR A 82 8.27 -10.02 -6.51
N MET A 83 9.01 -9.71 -7.58
CA MET A 83 10.15 -8.79 -7.50
C MET A 83 9.71 -7.36 -7.16
N LEU A 84 8.63 -6.88 -7.76
CA LEU A 84 8.09 -5.55 -7.48
C LEU A 84 7.54 -5.45 -6.05
N GLU A 85 6.83 -6.46 -5.58
CA GLU A 85 6.31 -6.56 -4.20
C GLU A 85 7.42 -6.68 -3.15
N SER A 86 8.63 -7.08 -3.56
CA SER A 86 9.79 -7.03 -2.67
C SER A 86 10.22 -5.60 -2.29
N ARG A 87 9.77 -4.56 -3.00
CA ARG A 87 10.02 -3.16 -2.65
C ARG A 87 9.14 -2.73 -1.49
N SER A 88 9.71 -2.05 -0.52
CA SER A 88 9.06 -1.70 0.75
C SER A 88 7.78 -0.87 0.58
N ALA A 89 7.74 0.00 -0.42
CA ALA A 89 6.61 0.88 -0.69
C ALA A 89 5.55 0.27 -1.65
N VAL A 90 5.77 -0.95 -2.15
CA VAL A 90 4.78 -1.65 -2.98
C VAL A 90 3.97 -2.59 -2.10
N LEU A 91 2.66 -2.45 -2.13
CA LEU A 91 1.72 -3.35 -1.45
C LEU A 91 1.39 -4.55 -2.33
N GLU A 92 1.05 -4.27 -3.59
CA GLU A 92 0.63 -5.27 -4.57
C GLU A 92 1.06 -4.83 -5.96
N SER A 93 1.36 -5.80 -6.80
CA SER A 93 1.60 -5.56 -8.23
C SER A 93 0.89 -6.60 -9.09
N GLN A 94 0.43 -6.18 -10.26
CA GLN A 94 -0.18 -7.03 -11.26
C GLN A 94 0.53 -6.80 -12.58
N ALA A 95 0.95 -7.88 -13.23
CA ALA A 95 1.62 -7.82 -14.53
C ALA A 95 0.85 -8.65 -15.58
N TRP A 96 0.68 -8.10 -16.76
CA TRP A 96 0.09 -8.81 -17.89
C TRP A 96 0.67 -8.30 -19.22
N THR A 97 0.49 -9.08 -20.27
CA THR A 97 0.90 -8.70 -21.63
C THR A 97 -0.31 -8.61 -22.54
N THR A 98 -0.25 -7.68 -23.48
CA THR A 98 -1.27 -7.52 -24.52
C THR A 98 -0.72 -7.95 -25.89
N GLU A 99 -1.61 -8.24 -26.85
CA GLU A 99 -1.24 -8.78 -28.17
C GLU A 99 -0.48 -7.79 -29.05
N ASP A 100 -0.49 -6.50 -28.71
CA ASP A 100 0.32 -5.45 -29.33
C ASP A 100 1.78 -5.42 -28.84
N GLY A 101 2.15 -6.34 -27.94
CA GLY A 101 3.54 -6.46 -27.45
C GLY A 101 3.83 -5.59 -26.23
N ILE A 102 2.84 -5.03 -25.55
CA ILE A 102 3.05 -4.22 -24.35
C ILE A 102 3.02 -5.10 -23.09
N LEU A 103 4.07 -4.95 -22.27
CA LEU A 103 4.06 -5.43 -20.89
C LEU A 103 3.42 -4.35 -20.01
N HIS A 104 2.29 -4.66 -19.41
CA HIS A 104 1.62 -3.79 -18.44
C HIS A 104 2.00 -4.19 -17.03
N VAL A 105 2.21 -3.19 -16.18
CA VAL A 105 2.45 -3.36 -14.75
C VAL A 105 1.57 -2.36 -14.01
N ARG A 106 0.65 -2.84 -13.19
CA ARG A 106 -0.14 -2.02 -12.26
C ARG A 106 0.43 -2.15 -10.87
N ILE A 107 0.69 -1.03 -10.22
CA ILE A 107 1.26 -0.94 -8.88
C ILE A 107 0.22 -0.33 -7.94
N THR A 108 -0.01 -0.99 -6.82
CA THR A 108 -0.67 -0.42 -5.64
C THR A 108 0.42 -0.14 -4.61
N GLN A 109 0.58 1.13 -4.25
CA GLN A 109 1.56 1.53 -3.24
C GLN A 109 1.00 1.32 -1.83
N ARG A 110 1.88 1.09 -0.88
CA ARG A 110 1.52 0.95 0.53
C ARG A 110 1.15 2.31 1.10
N ALA A 111 -0.10 2.44 1.56
CA ALA A 111 -0.59 3.66 2.19
C ALA A 111 -0.08 3.74 3.63
N PRO A 112 0.67 4.79 4.00
CA PRO A 112 1.07 5.02 5.37
C PRO A 112 -0.11 5.58 6.19
N GLU A 113 -0.16 5.18 7.45
CA GLU A 113 -1.09 5.73 8.43
C GLU A 113 -0.41 6.74 9.36
N ILE A 114 0.80 6.43 9.80
CA ILE A 114 1.58 7.28 10.71
C ILE A 114 3.02 7.34 10.20
N ARG A 115 3.62 8.51 10.31
CA ARG A 115 5.04 8.76 10.14
C ARG A 115 5.71 8.88 11.51
N PHE A 116 6.71 8.06 11.77
CA PHE A 116 7.58 8.19 12.93
C PHE A 116 8.91 8.79 12.48
N ASP A 117 9.35 9.85 13.18
CA ASP A 117 10.55 10.59 12.79
C ASP A 117 11.19 11.22 14.04
N ASN A 118 12.39 10.78 14.40
CA ASN A 118 13.16 11.38 15.49
C ASN A 118 14.34 12.23 14.98
N GLY A 119 14.37 12.53 13.68
CA GLY A 119 15.40 13.32 13.02
C GLY A 119 16.59 12.52 12.51
N SER A 120 17.03 11.47 13.20
CA SER A 120 18.13 10.58 12.76
C SER A 120 17.61 9.30 12.11
N GLU A 121 16.48 8.82 12.57
CA GLU A 121 15.80 7.63 12.08
C GLU A 121 14.33 7.95 11.83
N GLY A 122 13.74 7.24 10.89
CA GLY A 122 12.33 7.41 10.63
C GLY A 122 11.78 6.29 9.75
N TYR A 123 10.49 6.06 9.90
CA TYR A 123 9.76 5.05 9.15
C TYR A 123 8.27 5.39 9.12
N TYR A 124 7.58 4.76 8.20
CA TYR A 124 6.13 4.76 8.15
C TYR A 124 5.58 3.46 8.74
N ILE A 125 4.34 3.51 9.19
CA ILE A 125 3.54 2.34 9.49
C ILE A 125 2.23 2.39 8.70
N ALA A 126 1.84 1.26 8.11
CA ALA A 126 0.55 1.07 7.46
C ALA A 126 -0.51 0.56 8.45
N ASP A 127 -1.77 0.49 8.01
CA ASP A 127 -2.92 0.07 8.83
C ASP A 127 -2.81 -1.38 9.35
N ASP A 128 -2.11 -2.24 8.59
CA ASP A 128 -1.81 -3.63 8.95
C ASP A 128 -0.64 -3.79 9.93
N GLY A 129 -0.04 -2.68 10.39
CA GLY A 129 1.14 -2.68 11.26
C GLY A 129 2.46 -2.91 10.52
N TYR A 130 2.45 -2.91 9.19
CA TYR A 130 3.67 -3.05 8.40
C TYR A 130 4.51 -1.78 8.45
N VAL A 131 5.75 -1.91 8.89
CA VAL A 131 6.76 -0.84 8.95
C VAL A 131 7.51 -0.77 7.63
N PHE A 132 7.76 0.43 7.12
CA PHE A 132 8.60 0.65 5.94
C PHE A 132 9.33 1.99 6.03
N PRO A 133 10.54 2.12 5.41
CA PRO A 133 11.41 3.28 5.59
C PRO A 133 10.80 4.55 5.00
N LEU A 134 11.25 5.72 5.51
CA LEU A 134 10.98 7.00 4.89
C LEU A 134 11.58 7.07 3.49
N HIS A 135 10.92 7.81 2.60
CA HIS A 135 11.39 8.00 1.24
C HIS A 135 11.99 9.39 1.07
N LYS A 136 13.14 9.50 0.38
CA LYS A 136 13.89 10.75 0.27
C LYS A 136 13.16 11.82 -0.57
N SER A 137 12.41 11.42 -1.58
CA SER A 137 11.77 12.32 -2.54
C SER A 137 10.27 12.53 -2.29
N TYR A 138 9.70 11.84 -1.30
CA TYR A 138 8.26 11.96 -1.03
C TYR A 138 7.96 11.81 0.46
N THR A 139 7.18 12.75 0.97
CA THR A 139 6.64 12.71 2.33
C THR A 139 5.12 12.66 2.25
N ALA A 140 4.52 11.60 2.79
CA ALA A 140 3.07 11.47 2.85
C ALA A 140 2.48 12.44 3.89
N ASP A 141 1.32 13.01 3.59
CA ASP A 141 0.55 13.86 4.52
C ASP A 141 -0.24 12.99 5.50
N VAL A 142 0.44 12.52 6.53
CA VAL A 142 -0.12 11.68 7.59
C VAL A 142 0.31 12.20 8.96
N LEU A 143 -0.32 11.69 10.03
CA LEU A 143 0.08 12.03 11.40
C LEU A 143 1.57 11.77 11.60
N SER A 144 2.32 12.81 11.98
CA SER A 144 3.74 12.69 12.34
C SER A 144 3.92 12.57 13.84
N VAL A 145 4.73 11.61 14.26
CA VAL A 145 5.05 11.31 15.66
C VAL A 145 6.56 11.43 15.85
N HIS A 146 6.96 12.21 16.83
CA HIS A 146 8.36 12.51 17.14
C HIS A 146 8.75 12.06 18.55
N GLY A 147 10.03 12.14 18.89
CA GLY A 147 10.54 11.90 20.24
C GLY A 147 10.97 10.46 20.47
N ASN A 148 10.64 9.92 21.65
CA ASN A 148 11.08 8.56 22.07
C ASN A 148 10.26 7.46 21.39
N ILE A 149 10.45 7.31 20.09
CA ILE A 149 9.81 6.27 19.27
C ILE A 149 10.61 4.97 19.28
N PRO A 150 9.98 3.78 19.10
CA PRO A 150 10.71 2.53 19.00
C PRO A 150 11.71 2.53 17.83
N SER A 151 12.95 2.12 18.09
CA SER A 151 13.95 1.97 17.03
C SER A 151 13.73 0.71 16.21
N MET A 152 14.08 0.75 14.91
CA MET A 152 14.06 -0.41 14.03
C MET A 152 15.47 -0.99 13.86
N PRO A 153 15.61 -2.29 13.53
CA PRO A 153 16.92 -2.94 13.38
C PRO A 153 17.84 -2.24 12.37
N THR A 154 17.29 -1.65 11.34
CA THR A 154 18.01 -0.88 10.31
C THR A 154 17.13 0.24 9.77
N SER A 155 17.74 1.29 9.21
CA SER A 155 17.01 2.38 8.54
C SER A 155 16.25 1.94 7.29
N SER A 156 16.56 0.77 6.74
CA SER A 156 15.88 0.15 5.60
C SER A 156 14.91 -0.98 6.00
N TYR A 157 14.59 -1.09 7.29
CA TYR A 157 13.71 -2.14 7.80
C TYR A 157 12.34 -2.08 7.13
N LYS A 158 11.81 -3.27 6.83
CA LYS A 158 10.46 -3.46 6.30
C LYS A 158 9.87 -4.76 6.84
N GLY A 159 8.61 -4.72 7.22
CA GLY A 159 7.91 -5.86 7.81
C GLY A 159 7.15 -5.49 9.08
N LEU A 160 6.60 -6.48 9.76
CA LEU A 160 6.00 -6.27 11.08
C LEU A 160 7.09 -5.97 12.10
N ALA A 161 6.80 -5.10 13.07
CA ALA A 161 7.77 -4.75 14.11
C ALA A 161 8.32 -6.01 14.80
N PRO A 162 9.65 -6.03 15.13
CA PRO A 162 10.33 -7.24 15.58
C PRO A 162 9.78 -7.81 16.88
N THR A 163 9.51 -6.95 17.87
CA THR A 163 9.03 -7.40 19.19
C THR A 163 7.52 -7.28 19.37
N SER A 164 6.98 -8.05 20.32
CA SER A 164 5.56 -7.98 20.67
C SER A 164 5.19 -6.63 21.29
N GLU A 165 6.09 -6.06 22.08
CA GLU A 165 5.91 -4.74 22.72
C GLU A 165 5.79 -3.65 21.66
N GLN A 166 6.68 -3.65 20.66
CA GLN A 166 6.62 -2.70 19.55
C GLN A 166 5.32 -2.85 18.74
N ARG A 167 4.92 -4.08 18.44
CA ARG A 167 3.64 -4.33 17.74
C ARG A 167 2.44 -3.85 18.53
N SER A 168 2.43 -4.09 19.86
CA SER A 168 1.37 -3.59 20.74
C SER A 168 1.34 -2.07 20.75
N TRP A 169 2.49 -1.42 20.89
CA TRP A 169 2.58 0.04 20.88
C TRP A 169 2.11 0.63 19.54
N PHE A 170 2.50 0.05 18.39
CA PHE A 170 2.02 0.49 17.09
C PHE A 170 0.51 0.33 16.93
N SER A 171 -0.05 -0.77 17.44
CA SER A 171 -1.50 -0.97 17.46
C SER A 171 -2.22 0.12 18.27
N GLN A 172 -1.67 0.51 19.42
CA GLN A 172 -2.20 1.61 20.22
C GLN A 172 -2.10 2.96 19.50
N MET A 173 -1.01 3.22 18.76
CA MET A 173 -0.84 4.44 17.99
C MET A 173 -1.78 4.50 16.77
N LEU A 174 -2.02 3.38 16.10
CA LEU A 174 -3.02 3.29 15.03
C LEU A 174 -4.43 3.54 15.57
N GLU A 175 -4.75 2.97 16.74
CA GLU A 175 -6.03 3.24 17.42
C GLU A 175 -6.14 4.70 17.85
N PHE A 176 -5.07 5.29 18.39
CA PHE A 176 -5.02 6.71 18.72
C PHE A 176 -5.37 7.56 17.48
N LYS A 177 -4.70 7.30 16.34
CA LYS A 177 -5.00 8.00 15.09
C LYS A 177 -6.46 7.79 14.69
N ARG A 178 -6.95 6.55 14.73
CA ARG A 178 -8.31 6.22 14.35
C ARG A 178 -9.35 7.00 15.16
N VAL A 179 -9.17 7.08 16.49
CA VAL A 179 -10.07 7.84 17.37
C VAL A 179 -9.92 9.34 17.12
N ALA A 180 -8.68 9.85 17.04
CA ALA A 180 -8.41 11.27 16.83
C ALA A 180 -9.03 11.82 15.52
N TYR A 181 -9.07 11.01 14.47
CA TYR A 181 -9.58 11.42 13.15
C TYR A 181 -10.97 10.83 12.82
N SER A 182 -11.62 10.18 13.78
CA SER A 182 -13.00 9.71 13.62
C SER A 182 -13.96 10.90 13.58
N LYS A 183 -15.18 10.70 13.02
CA LYS A 183 -16.25 11.73 13.01
C LYS A 183 -16.67 12.19 14.40
N LYS A 184 -16.32 11.44 15.46
CA LYS A 184 -16.54 11.75 16.88
C LYS A 184 -15.30 12.30 17.57
N GLY A 185 -14.15 12.36 16.87
CA GLY A 185 -12.92 12.94 17.37
C GLY A 185 -12.98 14.46 17.39
N PRO A 186 -11.96 15.13 17.97
CA PRO A 186 -11.88 16.57 17.98
C PRO A 186 -11.99 17.10 16.55
N ALA A 187 -12.82 18.11 16.34
CA ALA A 187 -13.05 18.74 15.05
C ALA A 187 -11.78 19.37 14.45
N LYS A 188 -10.65 19.27 15.14
CA LYS A 188 -9.39 19.92 14.83
C LYS A 188 -8.30 18.88 14.56
N LYS A 189 -7.59 19.06 13.47
CA LYS A 189 -6.43 18.24 13.07
C LYS A 189 -5.33 18.35 14.13
N ILE A 190 -4.75 17.22 14.55
CA ILE A 190 -3.52 17.21 15.35
C ILE A 190 -2.37 17.58 14.41
N ASP A 191 -1.65 18.63 14.76
CA ASP A 191 -0.51 19.16 14.01
C ASP A 191 0.78 18.44 14.38
N SER A 192 0.98 18.20 15.68
CA SER A 192 2.20 17.59 16.17
C SER A 192 1.91 16.66 17.34
N LEU A 193 2.61 15.52 17.34
CA LEU A 193 2.52 14.50 18.38
C LEU A 193 3.94 14.09 18.81
N TRP A 194 4.22 14.13 20.10
CA TRP A 194 5.51 13.75 20.67
C TRP A 194 5.33 12.63 21.69
N VAL A 195 6.28 11.72 21.72
CA VAL A 195 6.45 10.74 22.78
C VAL A 195 7.60 11.23 23.66
N ASP A 196 7.34 11.47 24.93
CA ASP A 196 8.39 11.89 25.86
C ASP A 196 9.19 10.68 26.40
N ASN A 197 10.18 10.97 27.26
CA ASN A 197 11.06 9.91 27.81
C ASN A 197 10.37 8.91 28.72
N SER A 198 9.19 9.25 29.24
CA SER A 198 8.35 8.33 30.04
C SER A 198 7.40 7.49 29.16
N GLY A 199 7.34 7.77 27.86
CA GLY A 199 6.41 7.12 26.93
C GLY A 199 5.05 7.82 26.83
N ASP A 200 4.89 8.97 27.51
CA ASP A 200 3.65 9.73 27.47
C ASP A 200 3.54 10.59 26.21
N LEU A 201 2.32 10.68 25.71
CA LEU A 201 2.01 11.47 24.54
C LEU A 201 1.78 12.95 24.90
N ARG A 202 2.34 13.83 24.09
CA ARG A 202 2.05 15.27 24.08
C ARG A 202 1.60 15.66 22.70
N LEU A 203 0.49 16.38 22.60
CA LEU A 203 -0.06 16.78 21.32
C LEU A 203 -0.34 18.28 21.25
N ARG A 204 -0.26 18.80 20.04
CA ARG A 204 -0.72 20.15 19.69
C ARG A 204 -1.77 20.03 18.60
N VAL A 205 -2.84 20.79 18.74
CA VAL A 205 -3.89 20.93 17.74
C VAL A 205 -3.49 22.00 16.72
N ALA A 206 -3.77 21.79 15.46
CA ALA A 206 -3.41 22.70 14.38
C ALA A 206 -3.99 24.12 14.62
N ASN A 207 -3.17 25.14 14.37
CA ASN A 207 -3.46 26.55 14.59
C ASN A 207 -3.69 26.93 16.06
N GLU A 208 -3.25 26.12 17.01
CA GLU A 208 -3.34 26.37 18.43
C GLU A 208 -1.94 26.39 19.06
N GLU A 209 -1.75 27.20 20.09
CA GLU A 209 -0.46 27.31 20.80
C GLU A 209 -0.34 26.29 21.94
N GLU A 210 -1.47 25.82 22.44
CA GLU A 210 -1.51 24.95 23.60
C GLU A 210 -0.98 23.54 23.29
N ILE A 211 -0.12 23.06 24.20
CA ILE A 211 0.35 21.68 24.22
C ILE A 211 -0.43 20.91 25.29
N PHE A 212 -1.11 19.86 24.88
CA PHE A 212 -1.83 18.97 25.78
C PHE A 212 -0.93 17.83 26.23
N VAL A 213 -0.79 17.62 27.52
CA VAL A 213 -0.17 16.42 28.09
C VAL A 213 -1.25 15.35 28.09
N PHE A 214 -1.19 14.46 27.07
CA PHE A 214 -2.20 13.43 26.85
C PHE A 214 -1.96 12.19 27.73
N GLY A 215 -0.68 11.91 28.07
CA GLY A 215 -0.28 10.71 28.82
C GLY A 215 -0.28 9.45 27.93
N ALA A 216 -0.42 8.29 28.53
CA ALA A 216 -0.47 7.02 27.81
C ALA A 216 -1.61 6.99 26.78
N PRO A 217 -1.51 6.25 25.64
CA PRO A 217 -2.54 6.14 24.61
C PRO A 217 -3.69 5.21 25.05
N GLU A 218 -4.30 5.52 26.20
CA GLU A 218 -5.40 4.79 26.82
C GLU A 218 -6.58 5.74 27.08
N GLN A 219 -7.80 5.21 27.19
CA GLN A 219 -9.02 5.99 27.45
C GLN A 219 -9.19 7.14 26.46
N LEU A 220 -8.98 6.85 25.19
CA LEU A 220 -8.82 7.84 24.14
C LEU A 220 -10.02 8.76 24.01
N GLU A 221 -11.24 8.20 23.97
CA GLU A 221 -12.48 8.96 23.83
C GLU A 221 -12.68 9.98 24.96
N ASP A 222 -12.41 9.57 26.21
CA ASP A 222 -12.53 10.44 27.37
C ASP A 222 -11.51 11.58 27.35
N LYS A 223 -10.29 11.27 26.96
CA LYS A 223 -9.20 12.27 26.85
C LYS A 223 -9.48 13.28 25.75
N PHE A 224 -9.91 12.82 24.57
CA PHE A 224 -10.30 13.71 23.49
C PHE A 224 -11.52 14.54 23.87
N ALA A 225 -12.52 13.98 24.54
CA ALA A 225 -13.67 14.74 25.03
C ALA A 225 -13.28 15.85 26.03
N LYS A 226 -12.21 15.66 26.82
CA LYS A 226 -11.67 16.73 27.69
C LYS A 226 -11.02 17.85 26.89
N ILE A 227 -10.30 17.51 25.81
CA ILE A 227 -9.71 18.50 24.88
C ILE A 227 -10.83 19.30 24.21
N ASP A 228 -11.90 18.64 23.75
CA ASP A 228 -13.05 19.33 23.14
C ASP A 228 -13.73 20.28 24.13
N LYS A 229 -13.91 19.84 25.39
CA LYS A 229 -14.44 20.71 26.45
C LYS A 229 -13.54 21.90 26.75
N TYR A 230 -12.21 21.74 26.71
CA TYR A 230 -11.28 22.84 26.86
C TYR A 230 -11.50 23.91 25.77
N PHE A 231 -11.60 23.51 24.51
CA PHE A 231 -11.84 24.44 23.41
C PHE A 231 -13.25 25.08 23.45
N ALA A 232 -14.24 24.34 23.92
CA ALA A 232 -15.62 24.84 23.99
C ALA A 232 -15.84 25.82 25.17
N TYR A 233 -15.23 25.59 26.32
CA TYR A 233 -15.61 26.28 27.56
C TYR A 233 -14.46 27.05 28.23
N ILE A 234 -13.22 26.64 28.06
CA ILE A 234 -12.08 27.24 28.78
C ILE A 234 -11.34 28.23 27.91
N LYS A 235 -11.01 27.86 26.68
CA LYS A 235 -10.26 28.72 25.77
C LYS A 235 -10.93 30.07 25.49
N PRO A 236 -12.25 30.15 25.28
CA PRO A 236 -12.92 31.43 25.05
C PRO A 236 -12.87 32.41 26.23
N LEU A 237 -12.47 31.94 27.41
CA LEU A 237 -12.37 32.75 28.64
C LEU A 237 -10.96 33.30 28.89
N LYS A 238 -9.96 32.88 28.08
CA LYS A 238 -8.59 33.34 28.12
C LYS A 238 -8.34 34.48 27.14
#